data_07659c9f70b83c8c08f5a052080d128a
#
_entry.id   07659c9f70b83c8c08f5a052080d128a
#
_cell.length_a   1.000
_cell.length_b   1.000
_cell.length_c   1.000
_cell.angle_alpha   90.00
_cell.angle_beta   90.00
_cell.angle_gamma   90.00
#
_symmetry.space_group_name_H-M   'P 1'
#
loop_
_entity.id
_entity.type
_entity.pdbx_description
1 polymer ?
#
loop_
_entity_poly.entity_id
_entity_poly.type
_entity_poly.pdbx_seq_one_letter_code
_entity_poly.pdbx_strand_id
1 'polypeptide(L)'
;MCVAWKTLKRWLDHLEGGGELIRISEPVDVAYEAGAIADLLVKNEGPAVIFEKPRLADGTISEIPLAMNIFGTSERTMRALGASHETEVGDRMVAMMKPDIGEFMKKPWKALPLARDALAMPPRKKRKGNCQRVKMDLDLTKLPIPKTWPMDGGHFVTLPLVVTKDPSSGDHNLGMYRA
;
A
#
# COMPACT_ATOMS: atom_id res chain seq x y z
N MET A 1 14.55 12.12 -1.67
CA MET A 1 14.52 11.10 -0.60
C MET A 1 14.26 9.74 -1.22
N CYS A 2 15.06 8.72 -0.95
CA CYS A 2 14.77 7.36 -1.43
C CYS A 2 13.44 6.89 -0.84
N VAL A 3 12.66 6.13 -1.61
CA VAL A 3 11.48 5.42 -1.10
C VAL A 3 11.86 4.77 0.25
N ALA A 4 11.22 5.22 1.32
CA ALA A 4 11.56 4.77 2.67
C ALA A 4 11.39 3.24 2.81
N TRP A 5 10.42 2.69 2.10
CA TRP A 5 10.02 1.28 2.21
C TRP A 5 10.02 0.60 0.85
N LYS A 6 10.92 -0.37 0.67
CA LYS A 6 11.04 -1.12 -0.60
C LYS A 6 10.01 -2.24 -0.75
N THR A 7 9.40 -2.68 0.35
CA THR A 7 8.42 -3.76 0.38
C THR A 7 7.43 -3.55 1.52
N LEU A 8 6.20 -4.08 1.35
CA LEU A 8 5.21 -4.10 2.43
C LEU A 8 5.76 -4.76 3.69
N LYS A 9 6.49 -5.88 3.55
CA LYS A 9 7.08 -6.56 4.71
C LYS A 9 7.95 -5.62 5.55
N ARG A 10 8.84 -4.83 4.92
CA ARG A 10 9.69 -3.88 5.66
C ARG A 10 8.90 -2.79 6.37
N TRP A 11 7.78 -2.38 5.79
CA TRP A 11 6.88 -1.43 6.44
C TRP A 11 6.23 -2.07 7.67
N LEU A 12 5.70 -3.28 7.54
CA LEU A 12 5.10 -4.01 8.66
C LEU A 12 6.11 -4.30 9.76
N ASP A 13 7.32 -4.76 9.42
CA ASP A 13 8.42 -4.98 10.39
C ASP A 13 8.77 -3.68 11.16
N HIS A 14 8.73 -2.53 10.48
CA HIS A 14 8.96 -1.23 11.12
C HIS A 14 7.85 -0.86 12.09
N LEU A 15 6.59 -1.03 11.70
CA LEU A 15 5.45 -0.77 12.59
C LEU A 15 5.47 -1.69 13.81
N GLU A 16 5.79 -2.96 13.60
CA GLU A 16 5.89 -3.94 14.68
C GLU A 16 7.03 -3.60 15.66
N GLY A 17 8.20 -3.26 15.15
CA GLY A 17 9.33 -2.81 15.95
C GLY A 17 9.09 -1.50 16.71
N GLY A 18 8.18 -0.66 16.23
CA GLY A 18 7.73 0.58 16.89
C GLY A 18 6.55 0.39 17.84
N GLY A 19 6.01 -0.83 18.01
CA GLY A 19 4.80 -1.07 18.81
C GLY A 19 3.51 -0.56 18.17
N GLU A 20 3.54 -0.24 16.88
CA GLU A 20 2.41 0.28 16.11
C GLU A 20 1.70 -0.80 15.28
N LEU A 21 1.98 -2.07 15.53
CA LEU A 21 1.33 -3.20 14.90
C LEU A 21 1.04 -4.28 15.93
N ILE A 22 -0.17 -4.81 15.89
CA ILE A 22 -0.59 -5.95 16.69
C ILE A 22 -0.89 -7.15 15.79
N ARG A 23 -0.73 -8.37 16.34
CA ARG A 23 -1.11 -9.62 15.69
C ARG A 23 -2.25 -10.27 16.43
N ILE A 24 -3.25 -10.72 15.69
CA ILE A 24 -4.37 -11.48 16.21
C ILE A 24 -4.24 -12.90 15.67
N SER A 25 -3.97 -13.85 16.57
CA SER A 25 -3.75 -15.26 16.23
C SER A 25 -5.04 -16.10 16.28
N GLU A 26 -6.12 -15.57 16.84
CA GLU A 26 -7.44 -16.17 16.78
C GLU A 26 -8.01 -16.07 15.37
N PRO A 27 -8.83 -17.05 14.95
CA PRO A 27 -9.53 -16.98 13.68
C PRO A 27 -10.50 -15.79 13.66
N VAL A 28 -10.40 -14.93 12.62
CA VAL A 28 -11.25 -13.76 12.41
C VAL A 28 -11.88 -13.83 11.02
N ASP A 29 -13.20 -13.63 10.93
CA ASP A 29 -13.90 -13.63 9.66
C ASP A 29 -13.50 -12.43 8.78
N VAL A 30 -13.18 -12.72 7.51
CA VAL A 30 -12.93 -11.67 6.54
C VAL A 30 -14.19 -10.88 6.18
N ALA A 31 -15.37 -11.49 6.39
CA ALA A 31 -16.64 -10.82 6.23
C ALA A 31 -17.04 -10.15 7.55
N TYR A 32 -17.05 -8.83 7.54
CA TYR A 32 -17.48 -7.90 8.60
C TYR A 32 -16.60 -7.84 9.85
N GLU A 33 -16.15 -8.97 10.44
CA GLU A 33 -15.44 -8.98 11.71
C GLU A 33 -14.08 -8.28 11.59
N ALA A 34 -13.26 -8.66 10.61
CA ALA A 34 -11.98 -7.99 10.34
C ALA A 34 -12.17 -6.49 10.02
N GLY A 35 -13.24 -6.17 9.28
CA GLY A 35 -13.61 -4.79 8.96
C GLY A 35 -14.01 -3.99 10.20
N ALA A 36 -14.82 -4.57 11.08
CA ALA A 36 -15.27 -3.92 12.32
C ALA A 36 -14.08 -3.64 13.28
N ILE A 37 -13.17 -4.61 13.43
CA ILE A 37 -11.95 -4.43 14.23
C ILE A 37 -11.09 -3.31 13.64
N ALA A 38 -10.88 -3.30 12.32
CA ALA A 38 -10.10 -2.26 11.65
C ALA A 38 -10.74 -0.88 11.78
N ASP A 39 -12.06 -0.76 11.66
CA ASP A 39 -12.81 0.49 11.84
C ASP A 39 -12.65 1.04 13.27
N LEU A 40 -12.76 0.17 14.27
CA LEU A 40 -12.54 0.52 15.66
C LEU A 40 -11.11 1.05 15.89
N LEU A 41 -10.11 0.37 15.31
CA LEU A 41 -8.72 0.79 15.41
C LEU A 41 -8.48 2.16 14.74
N VAL A 42 -9.04 2.38 13.55
CA VAL A 42 -8.93 3.67 12.85
C VAL A 42 -9.53 4.80 13.68
N LYS A 43 -10.75 4.62 14.22
CA LYS A 43 -11.46 5.64 14.99
C LYS A 43 -10.76 6.02 16.30
N ASN A 44 -9.96 5.12 16.83
CA ASN A 44 -9.20 5.34 18.08
C ASN A 44 -7.71 5.62 17.83
N GLU A 45 -7.32 5.95 16.58
CA GLU A 45 -5.92 6.14 16.19
C GLU A 45 -5.02 4.95 16.58
N GLY A 46 -5.61 3.78 16.67
CA GLY A 46 -4.98 2.55 17.13
C GLY A 46 -3.95 1.98 16.14
N PRO A 47 -3.27 0.90 16.53
CA PRO A 47 -2.20 0.29 15.75
C PRO A 47 -2.72 -0.35 14.45
N ALA A 48 -1.81 -0.64 13.53
CA ALA A 48 -2.04 -1.57 12.45
C ALA A 48 -2.33 -2.97 13.00
N VAL A 49 -3.03 -3.81 12.25
CA VAL A 49 -3.36 -5.16 12.68
C VAL A 49 -3.04 -6.17 11.59
N ILE A 50 -2.48 -7.31 11.99
CA ILE A 50 -2.36 -8.51 11.16
C ILE A 50 -3.23 -9.60 11.76
N PHE A 51 -4.21 -10.07 11.00
CA PHE A 51 -4.97 -11.28 11.29
C PHE A 51 -4.17 -12.45 10.73
N GLU A 52 -3.66 -13.32 11.61
CA GLU A 52 -2.81 -14.45 11.21
C GLU A 52 -3.61 -15.61 10.64
N LYS A 53 -4.88 -15.71 11.04
CA LYS A 53 -5.81 -16.79 10.66
C LYS A 53 -7.12 -16.23 10.12
N PRO A 54 -7.11 -15.54 8.97
CA PRO A 54 -8.35 -15.06 8.37
C PRO A 54 -9.25 -16.23 7.99
N ARG A 55 -10.52 -16.20 8.41
CA ARG A 55 -11.52 -17.19 8.01
C ARG A 55 -12.23 -16.73 6.75
N LEU A 56 -12.15 -17.53 5.69
CA LEU A 56 -12.77 -17.25 4.41
C LEU A 56 -14.28 -17.49 4.44
N ALA A 57 -14.99 -17.07 3.40
CA ALA A 57 -16.45 -17.21 3.30
C ALA A 57 -16.96 -18.66 3.33
N ASP A 58 -16.13 -19.62 2.94
CA ASP A 58 -16.43 -21.06 3.02
C ASP A 58 -16.12 -21.67 4.40
N GLY A 59 -15.68 -20.85 5.37
CA GLY A 59 -15.31 -21.27 6.72
C GLY A 59 -13.89 -21.79 6.86
N THR A 60 -13.13 -21.92 5.78
CA THR A 60 -11.73 -22.36 5.84
C THR A 60 -10.81 -21.24 6.36
N ILE A 61 -9.68 -21.63 6.94
CA ILE A 61 -8.66 -20.68 7.39
C ILE A 61 -7.65 -20.45 6.25
N SER A 62 -7.44 -19.19 5.92
CA SER A 62 -6.42 -18.82 4.93
C SER A 62 -5.01 -18.98 5.50
N GLU A 63 -4.11 -19.54 4.70
CA GLU A 63 -2.66 -19.52 5.00
C GLU A 63 -2.02 -18.15 4.76
N ILE A 64 -2.72 -17.25 4.05
CA ILE A 64 -2.27 -15.89 3.76
C ILE A 64 -2.85 -14.97 4.83
N PRO A 65 -2.02 -14.26 5.62
CA PRO A 65 -2.51 -13.33 6.62
C PRO A 65 -3.12 -12.08 5.97
N LEU A 66 -4.04 -11.43 6.69
CA LEU A 66 -4.66 -10.17 6.29
C LEU A 66 -4.12 -9.03 7.14
N ALA A 67 -3.55 -8.01 6.52
CA ALA A 67 -3.10 -6.80 7.19
C ALA A 67 -4.08 -5.65 6.93
N MET A 68 -4.50 -4.96 7.98
CA MET A 68 -5.42 -3.83 7.91
C MET A 68 -4.90 -2.64 8.75
N ASN A 69 -5.47 -1.46 8.55
CA ASN A 69 -5.12 -0.22 9.26
C ASN A 69 -3.63 0.17 9.17
N ILE A 70 -2.93 -0.25 8.13
CA ILE A 70 -1.48 -0.04 7.98
C ILE A 70 -1.09 1.43 7.70
N PHE A 71 -2.08 2.26 7.31
CA PHE A 71 -1.94 3.71 7.06
C PHE A 71 -3.01 4.52 7.80
N GLY A 72 -3.54 3.99 8.91
CA GLY A 72 -4.73 4.53 9.58
C GLY A 72 -4.52 5.83 10.37
N THR A 73 -3.30 6.37 10.43
CA THR A 73 -3.05 7.70 11.00
C THR A 73 -2.29 8.57 10.02
N SER A 74 -2.47 9.91 10.09
CA SER A 74 -1.71 10.86 9.27
C SER A 74 -0.21 10.66 9.45
N GLU A 75 0.24 10.47 10.69
CA GLU A 75 1.67 10.26 10.98
C GLU A 75 2.24 9.01 10.31
N ARG A 76 1.53 7.86 10.40
CA ARG A 76 1.94 6.63 9.69
C ARG A 76 1.95 6.81 8.20
N THR A 77 0.95 7.51 7.65
CA THR A 77 0.87 7.80 6.21
C THR A 77 2.04 8.66 5.77
N MET A 78 2.34 9.75 6.46
CA MET A 78 3.48 10.63 6.14
C MET A 78 4.81 9.88 6.24
N ARG A 79 4.99 9.08 7.28
CA ARG A 79 6.19 8.25 7.45
C ARG A 79 6.34 7.20 6.35
N ALA A 80 5.24 6.60 5.90
CA ALA A 80 5.25 5.69 4.77
C ALA A 80 5.65 6.37 3.45
N LEU A 81 5.23 7.62 3.25
CA LEU A 81 5.59 8.45 2.10
C LEU A 81 6.99 9.08 2.23
N GLY A 82 7.63 8.95 3.39
CA GLY A 82 8.92 9.58 3.69
C GLY A 82 8.82 11.11 3.73
N ALA A 83 7.70 11.62 4.21
CA ALA A 83 7.41 13.03 4.43
C ALA A 83 7.35 13.35 5.92
N SER A 84 7.69 14.59 6.29
CA SER A 84 7.64 15.09 7.66
C SER A 84 6.30 15.76 7.99
N HIS A 85 5.60 16.25 6.96
CA HIS A 85 4.30 16.90 7.05
C HIS A 85 3.52 16.76 5.74
N GLU A 86 2.20 16.97 5.79
CA GLU A 86 1.27 16.69 4.68
C GLU A 86 1.59 17.52 3.42
N THR A 87 1.96 18.79 3.57
CA THR A 87 2.25 19.67 2.43
C THR A 87 3.54 19.28 1.71
N GLU A 88 4.50 18.62 2.38
CA GLU A 88 5.78 18.23 1.78
C GLU A 88 5.61 17.34 0.55
N VAL A 89 4.64 16.43 0.57
CA VAL A 89 4.35 15.56 -0.58
C VAL A 89 3.87 16.38 -1.77
N GLY A 90 2.94 17.31 -1.53
CA GLY A 90 2.43 18.23 -2.56
C GLY A 90 3.52 19.15 -3.09
N ASP A 91 4.32 19.74 -2.22
CA ASP A 91 5.42 20.63 -2.59
C ASP A 91 6.46 19.91 -3.47
N ARG A 92 6.79 18.65 -3.15
CA ARG A 92 7.67 17.81 -3.95
C ARG A 92 7.08 17.52 -5.33
N MET A 93 5.78 17.24 -5.42
CA MET A 93 5.10 17.04 -6.72
C MET A 93 5.11 18.32 -7.55
N VAL A 94 4.79 19.46 -6.94
CA VAL A 94 4.83 20.77 -7.62
C VAL A 94 6.24 21.10 -8.11
N ALA A 95 7.26 20.88 -7.28
CA ALA A 95 8.66 21.11 -7.65
C ALA A 95 9.11 20.23 -8.82
N MET A 96 8.60 19.00 -8.92
CA MET A 96 8.87 18.13 -10.07
C MET A 96 8.15 18.59 -11.35
N MET A 97 6.92 19.10 -11.22
CA MET A 97 6.13 19.55 -12.37
C MET A 97 6.53 20.95 -12.87
N LYS A 98 6.99 21.81 -11.95
CA LYS A 98 7.38 23.21 -12.23
C LYS A 98 8.73 23.52 -11.60
N PRO A 99 9.83 22.97 -12.12
CA PRO A 99 11.16 23.19 -11.57
C PRO A 99 11.57 24.68 -11.73
N ASP A 100 12.07 25.28 -10.65
CA ASP A 100 12.64 26.64 -10.70
C ASP A 100 14.04 26.62 -11.31
N ILE A 101 14.08 26.72 -12.64
CA ILE A 101 15.34 26.72 -13.41
C ILE A 101 16.25 27.89 -13.00
N GLY A 102 15.67 29.05 -12.67
CA GLY A 102 16.45 30.24 -12.27
C GLY A 102 17.16 30.03 -10.92
N GLU A 103 16.54 29.38 -9.97
CA GLU A 103 17.18 29.01 -8.71
C GLU A 103 18.27 27.95 -8.91
N PHE A 104 18.04 26.96 -9.76
CA PHE A 104 19.00 25.89 -10.05
C PHE A 104 20.25 26.41 -10.78
N MET A 105 20.12 27.40 -11.64
CA MET A 105 21.28 28.05 -12.25
C MET A 105 22.16 28.77 -11.23
N LYS A 106 21.56 29.37 -10.20
CA LYS A 106 22.29 30.05 -9.11
C LYS A 106 22.84 29.07 -8.07
N LYS A 107 22.13 27.94 -7.82
CA LYS A 107 22.45 26.95 -6.78
C LYS A 107 22.25 25.54 -7.30
N PRO A 108 23.16 25.01 -8.13
CA PRO A 108 22.97 23.73 -8.83
C PRO A 108 22.82 22.53 -7.89
N TRP A 109 23.36 22.58 -6.67
CA TRP A 109 23.18 21.52 -5.68
C TRP A 109 21.74 21.35 -5.20
N LYS A 110 20.90 22.39 -5.31
CA LYS A 110 19.45 22.28 -4.98
C LYS A 110 18.67 21.44 -6.01
N ALA A 111 19.18 21.31 -7.23
CA ALA A 111 18.60 20.44 -8.25
C ALA A 111 18.89 18.95 -8.02
N LEU A 112 19.90 18.61 -7.22
CA LEU A 112 20.35 17.23 -7.05
C LEU A 112 19.28 16.29 -6.45
N PRO A 113 18.52 16.65 -5.40
CA PRO A 113 17.42 15.82 -4.89
C PRO A 113 16.33 15.61 -5.95
N LEU A 114 15.95 16.68 -6.67
CA LEU A 114 14.93 16.62 -7.71
C LEU A 114 15.36 15.74 -8.89
N ALA A 115 16.60 15.88 -9.34
CA ALA A 115 17.18 15.05 -10.40
C ALA A 115 17.21 13.57 -9.99
N ARG A 116 17.56 13.28 -8.74
CA ARG A 116 17.56 11.93 -8.20
C ARG A 116 16.15 11.33 -8.17
N ASP A 117 15.15 12.09 -7.74
CA ASP A 117 13.77 11.65 -7.69
C ASP A 117 13.25 11.43 -9.12
N ALA A 118 13.53 12.33 -10.07
CA ALA A 118 13.18 12.18 -11.48
C ALA A 118 13.83 10.94 -12.13
N LEU A 119 15.09 10.64 -11.82
CA LEU A 119 15.79 9.45 -12.31
C LEU A 119 15.26 8.14 -11.67
N ALA A 120 14.61 8.22 -10.52
CA ALA A 120 14.00 7.09 -9.85
C ALA A 120 12.58 6.75 -10.35
N MET A 121 11.90 7.67 -11.04
CA MET A 121 10.53 7.51 -11.53
C MET A 121 10.37 6.45 -12.64
N PRO A 122 11.27 6.32 -13.63
CA PRO A 122 11.07 5.37 -14.71
C PRO A 122 10.98 3.92 -14.20
N PRO A 123 10.00 3.13 -14.67
CA PRO A 123 9.83 1.76 -14.24
C PRO A 123 11.00 0.89 -14.70
N ARG A 124 11.49 0.05 -13.79
CA ARG A 124 12.58 -0.89 -14.07
C ARG A 124 12.01 -2.27 -14.39
N LYS A 125 12.19 -2.73 -15.61
CA LYS A 125 11.79 -4.09 -16.02
C LYS A 125 12.71 -5.13 -15.36
N LYS A 126 12.12 -6.12 -14.70
CA LYS A 126 12.82 -7.30 -14.17
C LYS A 126 12.32 -8.56 -14.85
N ARG A 127 13.22 -9.47 -15.19
CA ARG A 127 12.85 -10.76 -15.83
C ARG A 127 12.13 -11.70 -14.87
N LYS A 128 12.42 -11.64 -13.56
CA LYS A 128 11.81 -12.47 -12.52
C LYS A 128 11.52 -11.60 -11.31
N GLY A 129 10.28 -11.66 -10.82
CA GLY A 129 9.84 -11.02 -9.58
C GLY A 129 9.58 -12.07 -8.49
N ASN A 130 9.65 -11.65 -7.22
CA ASN A 130 9.29 -12.54 -6.11
C ASN A 130 7.82 -12.98 -6.17
N CYS A 131 6.94 -12.12 -6.68
CA CYS A 131 5.51 -12.43 -6.89
C CYS A 131 5.26 -13.56 -7.91
N GLN A 132 6.26 -13.96 -8.70
CA GLN A 132 6.16 -15.06 -9.67
C GLN A 132 6.63 -16.41 -9.11
N ARG A 133 7.04 -16.46 -7.83
CA ARG A 133 7.59 -17.69 -7.22
C ARG A 133 6.52 -18.70 -6.85
N VAL A 134 5.35 -18.21 -6.48
CA VAL A 134 4.20 -19.04 -6.14
C VAL A 134 3.18 -18.91 -7.25
N LYS A 135 2.70 -20.03 -7.72
CA LYS A 135 1.59 -20.12 -8.68
C LYS A 135 0.45 -20.88 -8.02
N MET A 136 -0.73 -20.34 -8.11
CA MET A 136 -1.95 -20.97 -7.62
C MET A 136 -3.01 -20.92 -8.73
N ASP A 137 -4.05 -21.71 -8.60
CA ASP A 137 -5.21 -21.64 -9.49
C ASP A 137 -5.85 -20.25 -9.39
N LEU A 138 -6.45 -19.81 -10.48
CA LEU A 138 -7.15 -18.53 -10.55
C LEU A 138 -8.48 -18.64 -9.78
N ASP A 139 -8.38 -18.51 -8.46
CA ASP A 139 -9.51 -18.56 -7.55
C ASP A 139 -9.33 -17.48 -6.46
N LEU A 140 -10.01 -16.36 -6.65
CA LEU A 140 -9.93 -15.23 -5.72
C LEU A 140 -10.62 -15.54 -4.38
N THR A 141 -11.48 -16.55 -4.30
CA THR A 141 -12.15 -16.94 -3.06
C THR A 141 -11.19 -17.51 -2.02
N LYS A 142 -10.02 -17.99 -2.47
CA LYS A 142 -8.93 -18.47 -1.60
C LYS A 142 -8.08 -17.36 -0.99
N LEU A 143 -8.29 -16.11 -1.41
CA LEU A 143 -7.59 -14.96 -0.85
C LEU A 143 -8.41 -14.34 0.29
N PRO A 144 -7.78 -13.87 1.38
CA PRO A 144 -8.47 -13.24 2.49
C PRO A 144 -8.87 -11.81 2.16
N ILE A 145 -9.73 -11.65 1.16
CA ILE A 145 -10.24 -10.35 0.73
C ILE A 145 -11.40 -9.96 1.64
N PRO A 146 -11.36 -8.81 2.34
CA PRO A 146 -12.39 -8.46 3.30
C PRO A 146 -13.68 -7.99 2.62
N LYS A 147 -14.81 -8.30 3.23
CA LYS A 147 -16.09 -7.60 3.05
C LYS A 147 -16.31 -6.71 4.26
N THR A 148 -16.16 -5.40 4.12
CA THR A 148 -16.12 -4.47 5.24
C THR A 148 -17.53 -4.11 5.72
N TRP A 149 -18.46 -3.81 4.79
CA TRP A 149 -19.78 -3.31 5.12
C TRP A 149 -20.89 -4.24 4.62
N PRO A 150 -22.02 -4.34 5.34
CA PRO A 150 -23.15 -5.19 4.92
C PRO A 150 -23.73 -4.84 3.55
N MET A 151 -23.69 -3.54 3.19
CA MET A 151 -24.20 -3.05 1.90
C MET A 151 -23.18 -3.10 0.77
N ASP A 152 -21.94 -3.54 1.04
CA ASP A 152 -20.97 -3.78 -0.02
C ASP A 152 -21.44 -4.93 -0.93
N GLY A 153 -21.29 -4.75 -2.25
CA GLY A 153 -21.71 -5.76 -3.24
C GLY A 153 -20.90 -7.05 -3.20
N GLY A 154 -19.78 -7.08 -2.46
CA GLY A 154 -18.91 -8.26 -2.35
C GLY A 154 -17.68 -7.99 -1.49
N HIS A 155 -16.70 -8.85 -1.66
CA HIS A 155 -15.37 -8.69 -1.07
C HIS A 155 -14.52 -7.76 -1.94
N PHE A 156 -13.79 -6.82 -1.34
CA PHE A 156 -13.02 -5.83 -2.08
C PHE A 156 -11.57 -5.74 -1.62
N VAL A 157 -10.66 -5.75 -2.60
CA VAL A 157 -9.28 -5.32 -2.37
C VAL A 157 -9.27 -3.79 -2.29
N THR A 158 -8.86 -3.24 -1.15
CA THR A 158 -9.01 -1.80 -0.87
C THR A 158 -7.84 -0.93 -1.34
N LEU A 159 -6.66 -1.51 -1.53
CA LEU A 159 -5.43 -0.81 -1.95
C LEU A 159 -4.75 -1.47 -3.16
N PRO A 160 -5.49 -1.85 -4.23
CA PRO A 160 -4.86 -2.47 -5.38
C PRO A 160 -4.23 -1.44 -6.30
N LEU A 161 -3.10 -1.78 -6.87
CA LEU A 161 -2.56 -1.12 -8.07
C LEU A 161 -2.93 -1.98 -9.27
N VAL A 162 -3.97 -1.57 -9.98
CA VAL A 162 -4.51 -2.30 -11.13
C VAL A 162 -3.72 -1.93 -12.38
N VAL A 163 -3.08 -2.93 -12.97
CA VAL A 163 -2.35 -2.80 -14.23
C VAL A 163 -3.22 -3.28 -15.37
N THR A 164 -3.54 -2.39 -16.29
CA THR A 164 -4.30 -2.73 -17.50
C THR A 164 -3.47 -2.47 -18.74
N LYS A 165 -3.86 -3.10 -19.84
CA LYS A 165 -3.24 -2.90 -21.15
C LYS A 165 -4.34 -2.72 -22.18
N ASP A 166 -4.26 -1.65 -22.96
CA ASP A 166 -5.16 -1.45 -24.10
C ASP A 166 -4.91 -2.55 -25.16
N PRO A 167 -5.95 -3.31 -25.56
CA PRO A 167 -5.79 -4.37 -26.53
C PRO A 167 -5.45 -3.88 -27.94
N SER A 168 -5.80 -2.63 -28.27
CA SER A 168 -5.61 -2.04 -29.60
C SER A 168 -4.26 -1.34 -29.73
N SER A 169 -3.92 -0.44 -28.79
CA SER A 169 -2.67 0.33 -28.82
C SER A 169 -1.52 -0.38 -28.13
N GLY A 170 -1.80 -1.29 -27.20
CA GLY A 170 -0.81 -1.94 -26.35
C GLY A 170 -0.31 -1.07 -25.20
N ASP A 171 -0.89 0.13 -25.01
CA ASP A 171 -0.53 1.04 -23.95
C ASP A 171 -0.89 0.49 -22.57
N HIS A 172 -0.02 0.72 -21.61
CA HIS A 172 -0.23 0.31 -20.23
C HIS A 172 -0.78 1.45 -19.40
N ASN A 173 -1.78 1.14 -18.58
CA ASN A 173 -2.26 2.03 -17.54
C ASN A 173 -2.03 1.41 -16.17
N LEU A 174 -1.74 2.24 -15.19
CA LEU A 174 -1.64 1.88 -13.78
C LEU A 174 -2.53 2.82 -12.99
N GLY A 175 -3.49 2.27 -12.27
CA GLY A 175 -4.42 3.05 -11.46
C GLY A 175 -4.76 2.38 -10.15
N MET A 176 -5.24 3.14 -9.19
CA MET A 176 -5.80 2.62 -7.94
C MET A 176 -7.32 2.54 -8.09
N TYR A 177 -7.84 1.34 -8.13
CA TYR A 177 -9.28 1.08 -8.23
C TYR A 177 -9.65 0.04 -7.18
N ARG A 178 -10.71 0.28 -6.40
CA ARG A 178 -11.25 -0.75 -5.50
C ARG A 178 -11.82 -1.89 -6.36
N ALA A 179 -11.25 -3.06 -6.27
CA ALA A 179 -11.57 -4.25 -7.07
C ALA A 179 -12.12 -5.38 -6.20
#